data_da65fffc68f961066c6dea3f80685e2c
#
_entry.id   da65fffc68f961066c6dea3f80685e2c
#
_cell.length_a   1.000
_cell.length_b   1.000
_cell.length_c   1.000
_cell.angle_alpha   90.00
_cell.angle_beta   90.00
_cell.angle_gamma   90.00
#
_symmetry.space_group_name_H-M   'P 1'
#
loop_
_entity.id
_entity.type
_entity.pdbx_description
1 polymer ?
#
loop_
_entity_poly.entity_id
_entity_poly.type
_entity_poly.pdbx_seq_one_letter_code
_entity_poly.pdbx_strand_id
1 'polypeptide(L)'
;MKRQTLAMLIASAFALSACAPQPAPEDKPAVSAPATAASAPAADVASAPAASAAAEAEVPDSELPVIDAVLTKAPEVPPAIDRNHAARVKVNIEVQEKVMKMADGVDYKYWTFNGDVPGSFIRVREGDQVEVHFSNRSDSTVPHNIDFHAATGPGGGAAASFTAPGHTSVFSFKAL
;
A
#
# COMPACT_ATOMS: atom_id res chain seq x y z
N MET A 1 -69.56 -10.61 -20.56
CA MET A 1 -68.31 -9.96 -20.99
C MET A 1 -67.20 -10.95 -20.77
N LYS A 2 -66.68 -11.58 -21.84
CA LYS A 2 -65.67 -12.66 -21.80
C LYS A 2 -64.25 -12.01 -21.78
N ARG A 3 -63.42 -12.27 -20.74
CA ARG A 3 -62.02 -11.92 -20.72
C ARG A 3 -61.23 -13.06 -21.39
N GLN A 4 -60.56 -12.73 -22.48
CA GLN A 4 -59.64 -13.64 -23.16
C GLN A 4 -58.23 -13.45 -22.52
N THR A 5 -57.71 -14.55 -22.02
CA THR A 5 -56.33 -14.63 -21.50
C THR A 5 -55.43 -15.04 -22.67
N LEU A 6 -54.52 -14.14 -23.05
CA LEU A 6 -53.49 -14.42 -24.08
C LEU A 6 -52.26 -15.00 -23.40
N ALA A 7 -52.01 -16.29 -23.59
CA ALA A 7 -50.80 -16.95 -23.12
C ALA A 7 -49.69 -16.78 -24.18
N MET A 8 -48.61 -16.10 -23.81
CA MET A 8 -47.42 -15.90 -24.65
C MET A 8 -46.39 -16.97 -24.29
N LEU A 9 -46.20 -17.95 -25.19
CA LEU A 9 -45.11 -18.93 -25.10
C LEU A 9 -43.83 -18.27 -25.58
N ILE A 10 -42.82 -18.13 -24.67
CA ILE A 10 -41.48 -17.74 -25.04
C ILE A 10 -40.63 -19.02 -25.16
N ALA A 11 -40.27 -19.38 -26.39
CA ALA A 11 -39.33 -20.44 -26.67
C ALA A 11 -37.91 -19.92 -26.55
N SER A 12 -37.19 -20.35 -25.50
CA SER A 12 -35.77 -20.05 -25.32
C SER A 12 -34.92 -21.04 -26.12
N ALA A 13 -34.31 -20.57 -27.21
CA ALA A 13 -33.30 -21.34 -27.93
C ALA A 13 -31.94 -21.23 -27.19
N PHE A 14 -31.48 -22.32 -26.60
CA PHE A 14 -30.12 -22.46 -26.08
C PHE A 14 -29.18 -22.69 -27.25
N ALA A 15 -28.33 -21.68 -27.57
CA ALA A 15 -27.21 -21.85 -28.47
C ALA A 15 -26.02 -22.43 -27.65
N LEU A 16 -25.65 -23.69 -27.90
CA LEU A 16 -24.37 -24.25 -27.42
C LEU A 16 -23.22 -23.58 -28.19
N SER A 17 -22.50 -22.72 -27.53
CA SER A 17 -21.22 -22.20 -28.05
C SER A 17 -20.14 -23.26 -27.79
N ALA A 18 -19.66 -23.89 -28.85
CA ALA A 18 -18.56 -24.84 -28.81
C ALA A 18 -17.27 -24.08 -28.49
N CYS A 19 -16.62 -24.43 -27.37
CA CYS A 19 -15.26 -24.03 -27.08
C CYS A 19 -14.29 -24.62 -28.11
N ALA A 20 -13.70 -23.78 -28.96
CA ALA A 20 -12.57 -24.14 -29.78
C ALA A 20 -11.30 -24.08 -28.90
N PRO A 21 -10.37 -25.05 -28.99
CA PRO A 21 -9.11 -24.99 -28.26
C PRO A 21 -8.21 -23.87 -28.81
N GLN A 22 -7.68 -23.04 -27.91
CA GLN A 22 -6.66 -22.05 -28.26
C GLN A 22 -5.35 -22.76 -28.63
N PRO A 23 -4.66 -22.32 -29.71
CA PRO A 23 -3.33 -22.83 -30.02
C PRO A 23 -2.32 -22.39 -28.95
N ALA A 24 -1.41 -23.29 -28.59
CA ALA A 24 -0.31 -23.05 -27.68
C ALA A 24 0.63 -21.96 -28.22
N PRO A 25 1.27 -21.14 -27.36
CA PRO A 25 2.25 -20.17 -27.82
C PRO A 25 3.49 -20.88 -28.38
N GLU A 26 3.86 -20.50 -29.60
CA GLU A 26 5.06 -20.99 -30.26
C GLU A 26 6.33 -20.53 -29.51
N ASP A 27 7.19 -21.48 -29.18
CA ASP A 27 8.52 -21.25 -28.63
C ASP A 27 9.38 -20.40 -29.60
N LYS A 28 9.66 -19.16 -29.17
CA LYS A 28 10.65 -18.31 -29.84
C LYS A 28 12.04 -18.76 -29.42
N PRO A 29 12.96 -19.01 -30.37
CA PRO A 29 14.31 -19.43 -30.01
C PRO A 29 15.07 -18.32 -29.29
N ALA A 30 15.72 -18.68 -28.17
CA ALA A 30 16.60 -17.83 -27.40
C ALA A 30 17.80 -17.39 -28.27
N VAL A 31 17.93 -16.09 -28.50
CA VAL A 31 19.12 -15.50 -29.11
C VAL A 31 20.18 -15.40 -28.02
N SER A 32 21.20 -16.28 -28.10
CA SER A 32 22.42 -16.16 -27.29
C SER A 32 23.20 -14.92 -27.73
N ALA A 33 23.37 -13.96 -26.84
CA ALA A 33 24.31 -12.86 -27.01
C ALA A 33 25.72 -13.31 -26.57
N PRO A 34 26.79 -13.02 -27.31
CA PRO A 34 28.14 -13.32 -26.89
C PRO A 34 28.60 -12.36 -25.77
N ALA A 35 29.09 -12.93 -24.67
CA ALA A 35 29.77 -12.20 -23.62
C ALA A 35 31.12 -11.68 -24.12
N THR A 36 31.23 -10.38 -24.31
CA THR A 36 32.54 -9.72 -24.48
C THR A 36 32.96 -9.15 -23.12
N ALA A 37 33.92 -9.81 -22.50
CA ALA A 37 34.60 -9.30 -21.30
C ALA A 37 35.47 -8.10 -21.69
N ALA A 38 35.05 -6.90 -21.34
CA ALA A 38 35.90 -5.70 -21.32
C ALA A 38 36.40 -5.48 -19.90
N SER A 39 37.68 -5.77 -19.72
CA SER A 39 38.45 -5.46 -18.50
C SER A 39 38.64 -3.94 -18.45
N ALA A 40 38.01 -3.23 -17.50
CA ALA A 40 38.30 -1.84 -17.21
C ALA A 40 39.30 -1.77 -16.05
N PRO A 41 40.28 -0.83 -16.07
CA PRO A 41 41.26 -0.70 -15.01
C PRO A 41 40.68 -0.17 -13.71
N ALA A 42 41.12 -0.77 -12.61
CA ALA A 42 40.78 -0.34 -11.26
C ALA A 42 41.24 1.11 -11.02
N ALA A 43 40.30 2.02 -10.84
CA ALA A 43 40.58 3.33 -10.30
C ALA A 43 40.65 3.22 -8.77
N ASP A 44 41.79 3.62 -8.25
CA ASP A 44 42.11 3.75 -6.83
C ASP A 44 41.18 4.81 -6.23
N VAL A 45 40.10 4.39 -5.58
CA VAL A 45 39.22 5.28 -4.83
C VAL A 45 39.77 5.38 -3.43
N ALA A 46 40.39 6.54 -3.17
CA ALA A 46 40.84 6.95 -1.85
C ALA A 46 39.73 6.73 -0.81
N SER A 47 40.04 5.87 0.15
CA SER A 47 39.22 5.59 1.33
C SER A 47 38.96 6.86 2.10
N ALA A 48 37.75 7.44 2.02
CA ALA A 48 37.34 8.48 2.96
C ALA A 48 37.19 7.84 4.34
N PRO A 49 37.58 8.54 5.42
CA PRO A 49 37.45 7.99 6.77
C PRO A 49 35.96 7.79 7.06
N ALA A 50 35.58 6.53 7.30
CA ALA A 50 34.30 6.21 7.85
C ALA A 50 34.14 6.91 9.18
N ALA A 51 33.26 7.90 9.27
CA ALA A 51 32.85 8.45 10.53
C ALA A 51 32.25 7.27 11.34
N SER A 52 32.96 6.91 12.41
CA SER A 52 32.48 5.94 13.39
C SER A 52 31.20 6.52 14.00
N ALA A 53 30.05 6.10 13.48
CA ALA A 53 28.79 6.26 14.20
C ALA A 53 28.95 5.42 15.48
N ALA A 54 29.07 6.11 16.61
CA ALA A 54 28.97 5.46 17.91
C ALA A 54 27.66 4.68 17.91
N ALA A 55 27.73 3.36 18.06
CA ALA A 55 26.56 2.53 18.25
C ALA A 55 25.91 3.00 19.56
N GLU A 56 24.88 3.83 19.46
CA GLU A 56 23.99 4.10 20.59
C GLU A 56 23.40 2.76 21.00
N ALA A 57 23.49 2.44 22.29
CA ALA A 57 22.90 1.23 22.84
C ALA A 57 21.44 1.19 22.45
N GLU A 58 21.02 0.15 21.72
CA GLU A 58 19.62 0.00 21.29
C GLU A 58 18.74 -0.09 22.53
N VAL A 59 17.92 0.94 22.72
CA VAL A 59 16.87 0.93 23.75
C VAL A 59 15.82 -0.07 23.33
N PRO A 60 15.40 -1.01 24.21
CA PRO A 60 14.32 -1.93 23.88
C PRO A 60 13.05 -1.18 23.43
N ASP A 61 12.36 -1.69 22.42
CA ASP A 61 11.13 -1.06 21.87
C ASP A 61 10.07 -0.77 22.94
N SER A 62 10.01 -1.58 24.00
CA SER A 62 9.10 -1.40 25.15
C SER A 62 9.40 -0.19 26.02
N GLU A 63 10.64 0.32 25.97
CA GLU A 63 11.10 1.45 26.77
C GLU A 63 11.11 2.78 25.97
N LEU A 64 10.83 2.71 24.67
CA LEU A 64 10.75 3.90 23.83
C LEU A 64 9.56 4.80 24.25
N PRO A 65 9.77 6.14 24.29
CA PRO A 65 8.66 7.05 24.53
C PRO A 65 7.61 6.93 23.43
N VAL A 66 6.33 6.88 23.82
CA VAL A 66 5.21 6.79 22.86
C VAL A 66 4.78 8.20 22.48
N ILE A 67 4.72 8.47 21.18
CA ILE A 67 4.26 9.74 20.63
C ILE A 67 3.26 9.47 19.49
N ASP A 68 2.27 10.34 19.35
CA ASP A 68 1.37 10.28 18.20
C ASP A 68 2.01 10.96 16.99
N ALA A 69 1.87 10.35 15.82
CA ALA A 69 2.29 10.96 14.56
C ALA A 69 1.45 12.18 14.21
N VAL A 70 2.11 13.25 13.79
CA VAL A 70 1.42 14.40 13.20
C VAL A 70 1.14 14.09 11.74
N LEU A 71 -0.12 13.86 11.40
CA LEU A 71 -0.56 13.58 10.05
C LEU A 71 -1.06 14.87 9.39
N THR A 72 -0.60 15.15 8.18
CA THR A 72 -1.03 16.33 7.40
C THR A 72 -1.56 15.92 6.05
N LYS A 73 -2.31 16.81 5.40
CA LYS A 73 -2.87 16.63 4.07
C LYS A 73 -2.09 17.45 3.07
N ALA A 74 -1.91 16.93 1.86
CA ALA A 74 -1.27 17.69 0.79
C ALA A 74 -2.01 19.03 0.54
N PRO A 75 -1.30 20.14 0.32
CA PRO A 75 0.16 20.27 0.16
C PRO A 75 0.96 20.43 1.47
N GLU A 76 0.32 20.43 2.62
CA GLU A 76 0.98 20.56 3.91
C GLU A 76 1.79 19.31 4.23
N VAL A 77 2.97 19.49 4.83
CA VAL A 77 3.84 18.41 5.31
C VAL A 77 3.95 18.46 6.83
N PRO A 78 4.13 17.31 7.50
CA PRO A 78 4.34 17.31 8.95
C PRO A 78 5.57 18.15 9.33
N PRO A 79 5.58 18.78 10.52
CA PRO A 79 6.70 19.58 10.99
C PRO A 79 7.98 18.75 11.04
N ALA A 80 9.13 19.42 11.00
CA ALA A 80 10.42 18.76 11.18
C ALA A 80 10.47 18.07 12.56
N ILE A 81 11.15 16.92 12.61
CA ILE A 81 11.41 16.21 13.86
C ILE A 81 12.72 16.72 14.42
N ASP A 82 12.69 17.34 15.60
CA ASP A 82 13.84 17.91 16.27
C ASP A 82 14.41 17.03 17.39
N ARG A 83 13.73 15.95 17.79
CA ARG A 83 14.23 14.99 18.77
C ARG A 83 15.43 14.21 18.21
N ASN A 84 16.40 13.91 19.08
CA ASN A 84 17.63 13.21 18.75
C ASN A 84 17.65 11.73 19.16
N HIS A 85 16.53 11.19 19.62
CA HIS A 85 16.36 9.80 20.07
C HIS A 85 15.20 9.13 19.33
N ALA A 86 15.22 7.79 19.28
CA ALA A 86 14.13 6.99 18.74
C ALA A 86 12.88 7.08 19.64
N ALA A 87 11.73 6.86 19.03
CA ALA A 87 10.44 6.82 19.72
C ALA A 87 9.56 5.71 19.14
N ARG A 88 8.54 5.30 19.90
CA ARG A 88 7.42 4.54 19.36
C ARG A 88 6.42 5.54 18.82
N VAL A 89 6.33 5.62 17.50
CA VAL A 89 5.44 6.58 16.82
C VAL A 89 4.14 5.88 16.46
N LYS A 90 3.05 6.29 17.12
CA LYS A 90 1.72 5.77 16.85
C LYS A 90 1.10 6.51 15.67
N VAL A 91 0.71 5.75 14.64
CA VAL A 91 0.08 6.27 13.41
C VAL A 91 -1.33 5.73 13.32
N ASN A 92 -2.33 6.61 13.32
CA ASN A 92 -3.73 6.23 13.18
C ASN A 92 -4.21 6.54 11.77
N ILE A 93 -4.63 5.50 11.03
CA ILE A 93 -5.15 5.61 9.66
C ILE A 93 -6.53 4.98 9.62
N GLU A 94 -7.51 5.74 9.14
CA GLU A 94 -8.86 5.25 8.91
C GLU A 94 -9.16 5.17 7.43
N VAL A 95 -9.58 4.01 6.96
CA VAL A 95 -10.12 3.84 5.61
C VAL A 95 -11.54 4.34 5.56
N GLN A 96 -11.83 5.16 4.56
CA GLN A 96 -13.16 5.69 4.28
C GLN A 96 -13.47 5.55 2.78
N GLU A 97 -14.58 4.91 2.44
CA GLU A 97 -15.13 4.94 1.09
C GLU A 97 -15.97 6.20 0.93
N LYS A 98 -15.55 7.12 0.08
CA LYS A 98 -16.12 8.46 -0.01
C LYS A 98 -16.39 8.87 -1.44
N VAL A 99 -17.62 9.33 -1.72
CA VAL A 99 -17.93 9.94 -3.00
C VAL A 99 -17.39 11.36 -3.02
N MET A 100 -16.53 11.63 -3.99
CA MET A 100 -15.92 12.94 -4.20
C MET A 100 -15.91 13.28 -5.69
N LYS A 101 -15.84 14.56 -6.00
CA LYS A 101 -15.74 15.05 -7.37
C LYS A 101 -14.39 14.62 -7.98
N MET A 102 -14.44 13.87 -9.07
CA MET A 102 -13.25 13.47 -9.84
C MET A 102 -12.95 14.46 -10.97
N ALA A 103 -13.99 14.97 -11.63
CA ALA A 103 -13.93 15.96 -12.69
C ALA A 103 -15.24 16.76 -12.76
N ASP A 104 -15.33 17.74 -13.63
CA ASP A 104 -16.57 18.49 -13.80
C ASP A 104 -17.71 17.59 -14.27
N GLY A 105 -18.77 17.52 -13.43
CA GLY A 105 -19.92 16.68 -13.66
C GLY A 105 -19.70 15.17 -13.40
N VAL A 106 -18.54 14.77 -12.87
CA VAL A 106 -18.21 13.36 -12.59
C VAL A 106 -17.89 13.19 -11.11
N ASP A 107 -18.76 12.47 -10.42
CA ASP A 107 -18.51 11.98 -9.07
C ASP A 107 -17.97 10.55 -9.10
N TYR A 108 -17.04 10.22 -8.20
CA TYR A 108 -16.44 8.91 -8.09
C TYR A 108 -16.34 8.46 -6.63
N LYS A 109 -16.55 7.18 -6.37
CA LYS A 109 -16.37 6.59 -5.04
C LYS A 109 -14.92 6.23 -4.83
N TYR A 110 -14.20 7.07 -4.09
CA TYR A 110 -12.81 6.85 -3.73
C TYR A 110 -12.69 5.96 -2.50
N TRP A 111 -11.65 5.17 -2.45
CA TRP A 111 -11.13 4.56 -1.25
C TRP A 111 -10.02 5.45 -0.73
N THR A 112 -10.18 5.96 0.46
CA THR A 112 -9.31 7.01 0.99
C THR A 112 -8.69 6.60 2.31
N PHE A 113 -7.52 7.15 2.60
CA PHE A 113 -6.94 7.13 3.93
C PHE A 113 -7.19 8.48 4.60
N ASN A 114 -7.88 8.46 5.74
CA ASN A 114 -8.32 9.66 6.49
C ASN A 114 -9.20 10.62 5.67
N GLY A 115 -9.95 10.10 4.69
CA GLY A 115 -10.98 10.82 3.95
C GLY A 115 -10.51 11.69 2.80
N ASP A 116 -9.23 11.61 2.39
CA ASP A 116 -8.66 12.42 1.32
C ASP A 116 -7.84 11.60 0.31
N VAL A 117 -7.64 12.20 -0.88
CA VAL A 117 -6.73 11.74 -1.94
C VAL A 117 -5.93 12.96 -2.43
N PRO A 118 -4.60 12.96 -2.32
CA PRO A 118 -3.74 11.94 -1.68
C PRO A 118 -4.05 11.74 -0.20
N GLY A 119 -3.73 10.54 0.34
CA GLY A 119 -3.82 10.27 1.78
C GLY A 119 -2.82 11.10 2.60
N SER A 120 -2.87 10.91 3.93
CA SER A 120 -2.05 11.69 4.86
C SER A 120 -0.55 11.44 4.68
N PHE A 121 0.26 12.52 4.81
CA PHE A 121 1.70 12.40 4.98
C PHE A 121 2.05 11.92 6.39
N ILE A 122 3.01 11.00 6.45
CA ILE A 122 3.58 10.48 7.68
C ILE A 122 5.06 10.84 7.69
N ARG A 123 5.55 11.47 8.76
CA ARG A 123 6.96 11.75 8.95
C ARG A 123 7.44 11.05 10.21
N VAL A 124 8.48 10.23 10.06
CA VAL A 124 9.15 9.51 11.15
C VAL A 124 10.66 9.74 11.04
N ARG A 125 11.38 9.44 12.11
CA ARG A 125 12.84 9.49 12.16
C ARG A 125 13.38 8.08 11.93
N GLU A 126 14.55 7.96 11.30
CA GLU A 126 15.33 6.73 11.29
C GLU A 126 15.52 6.20 12.71
N GLY A 127 15.29 4.89 12.89
CA GLY A 127 15.35 4.22 14.17
C GLY A 127 14.03 4.22 14.97
N ASP A 128 13.00 4.93 14.52
CA ASP A 128 11.68 4.87 15.18
C ASP A 128 11.02 3.51 15.04
N GLN A 129 10.34 3.09 16.09
CA GLN A 129 9.37 2.00 16.02
C GLN A 129 8.01 2.57 15.65
N VAL A 130 7.59 2.34 14.42
CA VAL A 130 6.29 2.83 13.91
C VAL A 130 5.22 1.80 14.21
N GLU A 131 4.21 2.20 15.01
CA GLU A 131 3.04 1.38 15.33
C GLU A 131 1.82 1.94 14.59
N VAL A 132 1.30 1.18 13.63
CA VAL A 132 0.19 1.60 12.79
C VAL A 132 -1.11 0.97 13.29
N HIS A 133 -2.08 1.81 13.60
CA HIS A 133 -3.46 1.44 13.88
C HIS A 133 -4.27 1.72 12.62
N PHE A 134 -4.55 0.67 11.88
CA PHE A 134 -5.25 0.73 10.60
C PHE A 134 -6.69 0.28 10.77
N SER A 135 -7.62 1.22 10.78
CA SER A 135 -9.05 0.96 10.95
C SER A 135 -9.78 1.05 9.60
N ASN A 136 -10.75 0.18 9.41
CA ASN A 136 -11.66 0.23 8.28
C ASN A 136 -13.05 0.56 8.81
N ARG A 137 -13.65 1.65 8.32
CA ARG A 137 -14.97 2.10 8.80
C ARG A 137 -16.02 1.00 8.62
N SER A 138 -17.00 0.97 9.53
CA SER A 138 -18.07 -0.03 9.50
C SER A 138 -19.02 0.09 8.31
N ASP A 139 -19.05 1.27 7.67
CA ASP A 139 -19.84 1.54 6.46
C ASP A 139 -19.06 1.27 5.15
N SER A 140 -17.81 0.82 5.24
CA SER A 140 -17.04 0.35 4.08
C SER A 140 -17.67 -0.91 3.49
N THR A 141 -17.61 -1.04 2.16
CA THR A 141 -18.22 -2.16 1.44
C THR A 141 -17.29 -3.36 1.26
N VAL A 142 -15.98 -3.15 1.42
CA VAL A 142 -14.95 -4.19 1.22
C VAL A 142 -13.85 -4.10 2.28
N PRO A 143 -13.10 -5.20 2.51
CA PRO A 143 -11.86 -5.13 3.28
C PRO A 143 -10.81 -4.28 2.56
N HIS A 144 -9.97 -3.62 3.34
CA HIS A 144 -8.86 -2.81 2.85
C HIS A 144 -7.54 -3.21 3.50
N ASN A 145 -6.44 -2.88 2.86
CA ASN A 145 -5.10 -2.98 3.40
C ASN A 145 -4.28 -1.74 3.04
N ILE A 146 -3.11 -1.62 3.64
CA ILE A 146 -2.12 -0.60 3.30
C ILE A 146 -0.76 -1.26 3.09
N ASP A 147 -0.04 -0.78 2.08
CA ASP A 147 1.31 -1.21 1.74
C ASP A 147 2.27 -0.03 1.90
N PHE A 148 3.21 -0.14 2.82
CA PHE A 148 4.24 0.87 3.02
C PHE A 148 5.51 0.49 2.25
N HIS A 149 5.73 1.09 1.10
CA HIS A 149 6.94 0.84 0.31
C HIS A 149 8.24 1.22 1.03
N ALA A 150 8.16 2.07 2.05
CA ALA A 150 9.27 2.42 2.93
C ALA A 150 9.55 1.39 4.04
N ALA A 151 8.63 0.43 4.27
CA ALA A 151 8.83 -0.63 5.25
C ALA A 151 9.52 -1.82 4.61
N THR A 152 10.48 -2.41 5.32
CA THR A 152 11.15 -3.64 4.89
C THR A 152 10.27 -4.87 5.14
N GLY A 153 10.34 -5.83 4.24
CA GLY A 153 9.59 -7.08 4.35
C GLY A 153 8.65 -7.34 3.17
N PRO A 154 8.06 -8.53 3.07
CA PRO A 154 7.20 -8.90 1.95
C PRO A 154 5.94 -8.02 1.88
N GLY A 155 5.73 -7.36 0.74
CA GLY A 155 4.51 -6.60 0.45
C GLY A 155 4.26 -5.44 1.41
N GLY A 156 5.32 -4.77 1.94
CA GLY A 156 5.18 -3.54 2.75
C GLY A 156 4.17 -3.61 3.90
N GLY A 157 3.87 -4.82 4.40
CA GLY A 157 2.88 -5.04 5.46
C GLY A 157 1.44 -5.26 4.98
N ALA A 158 1.20 -5.36 3.66
CA ALA A 158 -0.16 -5.50 3.11
C ALA A 158 -0.96 -6.67 3.72
N ALA A 159 -0.31 -7.82 3.97
CA ALA A 159 -0.97 -8.98 4.58
C ALA A 159 -1.32 -8.74 6.06
N ALA A 160 -0.45 -8.06 6.81
CA ALA A 160 -0.67 -7.76 8.23
C ALA A 160 -1.75 -6.68 8.44
N SER A 161 -1.95 -5.83 7.44
CA SER A 161 -2.91 -4.72 7.50
C SER A 161 -4.27 -5.03 6.89
N PHE A 162 -4.53 -6.28 6.42
CA PHE A 162 -5.82 -6.64 5.83
C PHE A 162 -6.94 -6.53 6.88
N THR A 163 -7.81 -5.56 6.71
CA THR A 163 -8.80 -5.17 7.71
C THR A 163 -10.21 -5.17 7.14
N ALA A 164 -11.10 -5.97 7.72
CA ALA A 164 -12.51 -6.00 7.34
C ALA A 164 -13.25 -4.75 7.81
N PRO A 165 -14.41 -4.39 7.20
CA PRO A 165 -15.26 -3.30 7.67
C PRO A 165 -15.58 -3.39 9.17
N GLY A 166 -15.45 -2.29 9.89
CA GLY A 166 -15.69 -2.19 11.34
C GLY A 166 -14.56 -2.73 12.22
N HIS A 167 -13.43 -3.15 11.65
CA HIS A 167 -12.29 -3.71 12.39
C HIS A 167 -11.06 -2.79 12.33
N THR A 168 -10.10 -3.11 13.20
CA THR A 168 -8.79 -2.43 13.24
C THR A 168 -7.70 -3.49 13.29
N SER A 169 -6.71 -3.36 12.42
CA SER A 169 -5.45 -4.12 12.49
C SER A 169 -4.36 -3.24 13.06
N VAL A 170 -3.50 -3.83 13.90
CA VAL A 170 -2.34 -3.14 14.48
C VAL A 170 -1.09 -3.92 14.07
N PHE A 171 -0.12 -3.20 13.54
CA PHE A 171 1.17 -3.77 13.15
C PHE A 171 2.27 -2.74 13.33
N SER A 172 3.52 -3.21 13.38
CA SER A 172 4.67 -2.34 13.62
C SER A 172 5.81 -2.66 12.67
N PHE A 173 6.64 -1.65 12.40
CA PHE A 173 7.90 -1.78 11.70
C PHE A 173 8.91 -0.76 12.21
N LYS A 174 10.22 -1.05 12.03
CA LYS A 174 11.29 -0.09 12.33
C LYS A 174 11.54 0.78 11.10
N ALA A 175 11.61 2.09 11.28
CA ALA A 175 12.01 3.03 10.24
C ALA A 175 13.53 2.93 10.03
N LEU A 176 13.97 2.64 8.80
CA LEU A 176 15.37 2.42 8.40
C LEU A 176 15.87 3.53 7.49
#